data_cdd51ba75c708710cc2e7707ce7c22a6
#
_entry.id   cdd51ba75c708710cc2e7707ce7c22a6
#
_cell.length_a   1.000
_cell.length_b   1.000
_cell.length_c   1.000
_cell.angle_alpha   90.00
_cell.angle_beta   90.00
_cell.angle_gamma   90.00
#
_symmetry.space_group_name_H-M   'P 1'
#
loop_
_entity.id
_entity.type
_entity.pdbx_description
1 polymer ?
#
loop_
_entity_poly.entity_id
_entity_poly.type
_entity_poly.pdbx_seq_one_letter_code
_entity_poly.pdbx_strand_id
1 'polypeptide(L)' 'MSLFGFEVPMEAIWVVVAIIVLVIVAFIAKGFMDEMKK' A
#
# COMPACT_ATOMS: atom_id res chain seq x y z
N MET A 1 -5.37 -5.02 19.62
CA MET A 1 -6.46 -4.69 18.72
C MET A 1 -6.85 -5.89 17.89
N SER A 2 -8.10 -6.18 17.85
CA SER A 2 -8.53 -7.34 17.07
C SER A 2 -9.34 -6.88 15.88
N LEU A 3 -9.09 -7.52 14.75
CA LEU A 3 -9.74 -7.21 13.51
C LEU A 3 -10.18 -8.51 12.89
N PHE A 4 -11.46 -8.68 12.63
CA PHE A 4 -12.00 -9.91 12.07
C PHE A 4 -11.70 -11.11 12.94
N GLY A 5 -11.66 -10.91 14.25
CA GLY A 5 -11.36 -12.00 15.15
C GLY A 5 -9.89 -12.29 15.36
N PHE A 6 -9.01 -11.51 14.77
CA PHE A 6 -7.58 -11.66 14.91
C PHE A 6 -7.02 -10.58 15.77
N GLU A 7 -5.94 -10.87 16.44
CA GLU A 7 -5.18 -9.84 17.12
C GLU A 7 -4.08 -9.41 16.19
N VAL A 8 -4.06 -8.15 15.82
CA VAL A 8 -3.06 -7.63 14.91
C VAL A 8 -1.94 -7.01 15.73
N PRO A 9 -0.73 -7.52 15.68
CA PRO A 9 0.40 -6.93 16.38
C PRO A 9 0.80 -5.62 15.72
N MET A 10 1.55 -4.80 16.46
CA MET A 10 1.98 -3.52 15.94
C MET A 10 2.80 -3.66 14.67
N GLU A 11 3.55 -4.75 14.58
CA GLU A 11 4.39 -4.98 13.42
C GLU A 11 3.56 -5.18 12.16
N ALA A 12 2.40 -5.78 12.31
CA ALA A 12 1.54 -6.00 11.16
C ALA A 12 0.99 -4.69 10.62
N ILE A 13 0.76 -3.73 11.50
CA ILE A 13 0.26 -2.42 11.08
C ILE A 13 1.28 -1.76 10.17
N TRP A 14 2.55 -1.86 10.50
CA TRP A 14 3.61 -1.31 9.69
C TRP A 14 3.61 -1.91 8.29
N VAL A 15 3.47 -3.22 8.22
CA VAL A 15 3.49 -3.93 6.94
C VAL A 15 2.31 -3.49 6.09
N VAL A 16 1.14 -3.37 6.71
CA VAL A 16 -0.06 -2.95 5.97
C VAL A 16 0.12 -1.55 5.42
N VAL A 17 0.64 -0.64 6.23
CA VAL A 17 0.86 0.73 5.80
C VAL A 17 1.85 0.77 4.65
N ALA A 18 2.91 -0.02 4.74
CA ALA A 18 3.91 -0.06 3.68
C ALA A 18 3.30 -0.53 2.36
N ILE A 19 2.46 -1.56 2.43
CA ILE A 19 1.81 -2.08 1.24
C ILE A 19 0.91 -1.02 0.62
N ILE A 20 0.14 -0.33 1.44
CA ILE A 20 -0.76 0.71 0.94
C ILE A 20 0.03 1.81 0.25
N VAL A 21 1.11 2.24 0.86
CA VAL A 21 1.95 3.30 0.29
C VAL A 21 2.52 2.84 -1.05
N LEU A 22 2.98 1.60 -1.11
CA LEU A 22 3.54 1.07 -2.33
C LEU A 22 2.51 1.04 -3.45
N VAL A 23 1.29 0.66 -3.12
CA VAL A 23 0.22 0.59 -4.12
C VAL A 23 -0.07 1.99 -4.65
N ILE A 24 -0.15 2.98 -3.76
CA ILE A 24 -0.42 4.35 -4.17
C ILE A 24 0.69 4.86 -5.07
N VAL A 25 1.93 4.63 -4.68
CA VAL A 25 3.06 5.07 -5.48
C VAL A 25 3.06 4.39 -6.85
N ALA A 26 2.72 3.12 -6.89
CA ALA A 26 2.67 2.38 -8.15
C ALA A 26 1.62 2.98 -9.07
N PHE A 27 0.46 3.35 -8.54
CA PHE A 27 -0.58 3.96 -9.36
C PHE A 27 -0.14 5.30 -9.91
N ILE A 28 0.49 6.10 -9.07
CA ILE A 28 0.97 7.41 -9.52
C ILE A 28 2.04 7.25 -10.59
N ALA A 29 2.96 6.33 -10.37
CA ALA A 29 4.03 6.09 -11.33
C ALA A 29 3.48 5.60 -12.66
N LYS A 30 2.47 4.74 -12.59
CA LYS A 30 1.88 4.23 -13.81
C LYS A 30 1.22 5.34 -14.61
N GLY A 31 0.48 6.21 -13.93
CA GLY A 31 -0.14 7.33 -14.62
C GLY A 31 0.87 8.26 -15.24
N PHE A 32 1.95 8.49 -14.52
CA PHE A 32 3.01 9.35 -15.01
C PHE A 32 3.67 8.75 -16.25
N MET A 33 3.95 7.47 -16.20
CA MET A 33 4.59 6.79 -17.33
C MET A 33 3.67 6.72 -18.53
N ASP A 34 2.40 6.59 -18.28
CA ASP A 34 1.42 6.49 -19.35
C ASP A 34 1.42 7.76 -20.18
N GLU A 35 1.60 8.89 -19.54
CA GLU A 35 1.64 10.17 -20.25
C GLU A 35 2.94 10.34 -21.00
N MET A 36 4.02 9.82 -20.44
CA MET A 36 5.31 9.95 -21.06
C MET A 36 5.50 8.97 -22.21
N LYS A 37 4.77 7.90 -22.20
CA LYS A 37 4.90 6.89 -23.22
C LYS A 37 4.25 7.36 -24.50
N LYS A 38 4.94 7.22 -25.57
CA LYS A 38 4.43 7.60 -26.89
C LYS A 38 4.12 6.42 -27.74
#